data_4f0abc2ef513f27652c99091e9fd37de
#
_entry.id   4f0abc2ef513f27652c99091e9fd37de
#
_cell.length_a   1.000
_cell.length_b   1.000
_cell.length_c   1.000
_cell.angle_alpha   90.00
_cell.angle_beta   90.00
_cell.angle_gamma   90.00
#
_symmetry.space_group_name_H-M   'P 1'
#
loop_
_entity.id
_entity.type
_entity.pdbx_description
1 polymer ?
#
loop_
_entity_poly.entity_id
_entity_poly.type
_entity_poly.pdbx_seq_one_letter_code
_entity_poly.pdbx_strand_id
1 'polypeptide(L)'
;MKTQRKKLEDHWERLRGYDRTLMDRCVKARLAHDDSRAIIYANECAEVRKIAKLTLASQLALEKAILRLETVKEFGDLASAMNNIPQVIQMIRAQIAGIMPETSYELNDICATLEEIALQTGETYIATSLQPSTEEAQTILKEANIIAEQEVKERFPELPVQSLEAEQENTG
;
A
#
# COMPACT_ATOMS: atom_id res chain seq x y z
N MET A 1 -3.30 -15.38 -0.79
CA MET A 1 -2.33 -14.29 -1.05
C MET A 1 -2.37 -13.75 -2.48
N LYS A 2 -2.25 -14.57 -3.54
CA LYS A 2 -2.30 -14.06 -4.95
C LYS A 2 -3.60 -13.32 -5.28
N THR A 3 -4.73 -13.83 -4.79
CA THR A 3 -6.04 -13.18 -4.93
C THR A 3 -6.08 -11.81 -4.24
N GLN A 4 -5.58 -11.72 -3.01
CA GLN A 4 -5.53 -10.46 -2.25
C GLN A 4 -4.60 -9.44 -2.90
N ARG A 5 -3.44 -9.89 -3.43
CA ARG A 5 -2.56 -9.05 -4.25
C ARG A 5 -3.31 -8.47 -5.47
N LYS A 6 -4.07 -9.32 -6.17
CA LYS A 6 -4.87 -8.87 -7.32
C LYS A 6 -5.95 -7.86 -6.92
N LYS A 7 -6.64 -8.07 -5.79
CA LYS A 7 -7.62 -7.09 -5.27
C LYS A 7 -6.98 -5.73 -4.98
N LEU A 8 -5.76 -5.71 -4.41
CA LEU A 8 -5.01 -4.48 -4.17
C LEU A 8 -4.61 -3.79 -5.49
N GLU A 9 -4.15 -4.54 -6.48
CA GLU A 9 -3.83 -4.04 -7.82
C GLU A 9 -5.05 -3.40 -8.49
N ASP A 10 -6.19 -4.08 -8.48
CA ASP A 10 -7.44 -3.56 -9.05
C ASP A 10 -7.94 -2.31 -8.32
N HIS A 11 -7.74 -2.24 -6.99
CA HIS A 11 -8.08 -1.06 -6.21
C HIS A 11 -7.18 0.14 -6.56
N TRP A 12 -5.87 -0.09 -6.71
CA TRP A 12 -4.92 0.94 -7.12
C TRP A 12 -5.24 1.51 -8.52
N GLU A 13 -5.57 0.66 -9.49
CA GLU A 13 -6.00 1.11 -10.81
C GLU A 13 -7.29 1.96 -10.76
N ARG A 14 -8.24 1.60 -9.91
CA ARG A 14 -9.45 2.42 -9.69
C ARG A 14 -9.12 3.79 -9.10
N LEU A 15 -8.21 3.84 -8.13
CA LEU A 15 -7.75 5.11 -7.54
C LEU A 15 -7.09 6.01 -8.58
N ARG A 16 -6.28 5.46 -9.48
CA ARG A 16 -5.69 6.20 -10.62
C ARG A 16 -6.76 6.78 -11.54
N GLY A 17 -7.77 5.99 -11.87
CA GLY A 17 -8.90 6.47 -12.68
C GLY A 17 -9.68 7.59 -11.99
N TYR A 18 -9.86 7.50 -10.68
CA TYR A 18 -10.54 8.50 -9.89
C TYR A 18 -9.72 9.81 -9.79
N ASP A 19 -8.40 9.71 -9.55
CA ASP A 19 -7.50 10.87 -9.55
C ASP A 19 -7.57 11.64 -10.88
N ARG A 20 -7.54 10.95 -12.02
CA ARG A 20 -7.68 11.59 -13.34
C ARG A 20 -8.99 12.37 -13.47
N THR A 21 -10.09 11.80 -13.00
CA THR A 21 -11.40 12.46 -13.02
C THR A 21 -11.42 13.72 -12.15
N LEU A 22 -10.80 13.65 -10.97
CA LEU A 22 -10.68 14.80 -10.07
C LEU A 22 -9.77 15.88 -10.66
N MET A 23 -8.66 15.48 -11.29
CA MET A 23 -7.76 16.40 -11.99
C MET A 23 -8.48 17.14 -13.11
N ASP A 24 -9.25 16.45 -13.95
CA ASP A 24 -10.03 17.09 -15.02
C ASP A 24 -11.04 18.11 -14.46
N ARG A 25 -11.67 17.79 -13.32
CA ARG A 25 -12.57 18.72 -12.62
C ARG A 25 -11.81 19.92 -12.05
N CYS A 26 -10.63 19.70 -11.48
CA CYS A 26 -9.78 20.76 -10.95
C CYS A 26 -9.37 21.74 -12.07
N VAL A 27 -8.90 21.23 -13.20
CA VAL A 27 -8.54 22.06 -14.37
C VAL A 27 -9.73 22.83 -14.90
N LYS A 28 -10.91 22.21 -15.04
CA LYS A 28 -12.13 22.88 -15.48
C LYS A 28 -12.56 24.00 -14.52
N ALA A 29 -12.48 23.77 -13.21
CA ALA A 29 -12.78 24.79 -12.21
C ALA A 29 -11.80 25.97 -12.30
N ARG A 30 -10.51 25.71 -12.50
CA ARG A 30 -9.50 26.74 -12.73
C ARG A 30 -9.79 27.58 -13.98
N LEU A 31 -10.09 26.93 -15.10
CA LEU A 31 -10.45 27.62 -16.35
C LEU A 31 -11.73 28.46 -16.22
N ALA A 32 -12.65 28.08 -15.34
CA ALA A 32 -13.85 28.81 -15.01
C ALA A 32 -13.64 29.91 -13.93
N HIS A 33 -12.41 30.11 -13.45
CA HIS A 33 -12.04 31.01 -12.34
C HIS A 33 -12.79 30.70 -11.03
N ASP A 34 -13.19 29.43 -10.82
CA ASP A 34 -13.79 28.94 -9.58
C ASP A 34 -12.71 28.32 -8.69
N ASP A 35 -11.93 29.20 -8.06
CA ASP A 35 -10.79 28.78 -7.23
C ASP A 35 -11.23 27.95 -6.03
N SER A 36 -12.41 28.21 -5.47
CA SER A 36 -12.92 27.43 -4.34
C SER A 36 -13.14 25.96 -4.70
N ARG A 37 -13.75 25.68 -5.85
CA ARG A 37 -13.92 24.29 -6.32
C ARG A 37 -12.61 23.67 -6.76
N ALA A 38 -11.71 24.44 -7.37
CA ALA A 38 -10.39 23.96 -7.75
C ALA A 38 -9.61 23.44 -6.53
N ILE A 39 -9.61 24.19 -5.42
CA ILE A 39 -8.97 23.80 -4.15
C ILE A 39 -9.60 22.52 -3.58
N ILE A 40 -10.94 22.40 -3.59
CA ILE A 40 -11.63 21.19 -3.13
C ILE A 40 -11.16 19.97 -3.94
N TYR A 41 -11.16 20.06 -5.28
CA TYR A 41 -10.74 18.94 -6.12
C TYR A 41 -9.25 18.61 -5.96
N ALA A 42 -8.39 19.60 -5.76
CA ALA A 42 -6.96 19.37 -5.51
C ALA A 42 -6.72 18.66 -4.18
N ASN A 43 -7.45 19.03 -3.13
CA ASN A 43 -7.38 18.37 -1.83
C ASN A 43 -7.84 16.90 -1.92
N GLU A 44 -8.94 16.65 -2.65
CA GLU A 44 -9.41 15.28 -2.89
C GLU A 44 -8.39 14.45 -3.67
N CYS A 45 -7.72 15.03 -4.69
CA CYS A 45 -6.61 14.36 -5.38
C CYS A 45 -5.50 13.98 -4.38
N ALA A 46 -5.11 14.89 -3.48
CA ALA A 46 -4.06 14.62 -2.51
C ALA A 46 -4.44 13.44 -1.58
N GLU A 47 -5.67 13.37 -1.11
CA GLU A 47 -6.15 12.25 -0.29
C GLU A 47 -6.20 10.94 -1.08
N VAL A 48 -6.70 10.94 -2.31
CA VAL A 48 -6.71 9.76 -3.20
C VAL A 48 -5.29 9.24 -3.41
N ARG A 49 -4.30 10.11 -3.60
CA ARG A 49 -2.89 9.73 -3.79
C ARG A 49 -2.25 9.13 -2.54
N LYS A 50 -2.61 9.59 -1.35
CA LYS A 50 -2.19 8.96 -0.09
C LYS A 50 -2.71 7.51 -0.01
N ILE A 51 -3.99 7.31 -0.31
CA ILE A 51 -4.61 5.98 -0.34
C ILE A 51 -3.96 5.10 -1.41
N ALA A 52 -3.72 5.65 -2.60
CA ALA A 52 -3.06 4.94 -3.70
C ALA A 52 -1.64 4.48 -3.32
N LYS A 53 -0.86 5.34 -2.65
CA LYS A 53 0.47 4.99 -2.14
C LYS A 53 0.41 3.81 -1.17
N LEU A 54 -0.49 3.85 -0.18
CA LEU A 54 -0.65 2.77 0.80
C LEU A 54 -1.10 1.46 0.15
N THR A 55 -2.03 1.53 -0.81
CA THR A 55 -2.53 0.37 -1.54
C THR A 55 -1.41 -0.28 -2.36
N LEU A 56 -0.62 0.52 -3.09
CA LEU A 56 0.50 0.02 -3.90
C LEU A 56 1.61 -0.55 -3.02
N ALA A 57 1.97 0.12 -1.92
CA ALA A 57 2.96 -0.39 -0.98
C ALA A 57 2.53 -1.75 -0.40
N SER A 58 1.26 -1.89 -0.03
CA SER A 58 0.69 -3.15 0.46
C SER A 58 0.72 -4.26 -0.61
N GLN A 59 0.41 -3.92 -1.86
CA GLN A 59 0.50 -4.85 -2.99
C GLN A 59 1.94 -5.36 -3.19
N LEU A 60 2.92 -4.45 -3.22
CA LEU A 60 4.33 -4.79 -3.43
C LEU A 60 4.91 -5.63 -2.26
N ALA A 61 4.55 -5.28 -1.02
CA ALA A 61 4.96 -6.05 0.15
C ALA A 61 4.36 -7.47 0.12
N LEU A 62 3.09 -7.60 -0.26
CA LEU A 62 2.44 -8.90 -0.40
C LEU A 62 3.05 -9.72 -1.55
N GLU A 63 3.42 -9.09 -2.66
CA GLU A 63 4.13 -9.73 -3.75
C GLU A 63 5.49 -10.28 -3.29
N LYS A 64 6.27 -9.50 -2.55
CA LYS A 64 7.55 -9.94 -1.99
C LYS A 64 7.37 -11.11 -1.03
N ALA A 65 6.32 -11.10 -0.19
CA ALA A 65 5.98 -12.23 0.68
C ALA A 65 5.62 -13.50 -0.12
N ILE A 66 4.91 -13.37 -1.23
CA ILE A 66 4.58 -14.49 -2.14
C ILE A 66 5.86 -15.07 -2.74
N LEU A 67 6.74 -14.22 -3.27
CA LEU A 67 8.02 -14.65 -3.86
C LEU A 67 8.89 -15.37 -2.82
N ARG A 68 8.92 -14.88 -1.57
CA ARG A 68 9.63 -15.53 -0.47
C ARG A 68 9.11 -16.95 -0.21
N LEU A 69 7.78 -17.14 -0.15
CA LEU A 69 7.17 -18.46 0.00
C LEU A 69 7.48 -19.41 -1.17
N GLU A 70 7.49 -18.89 -2.39
CA GLU A 70 7.85 -19.67 -3.57
C GLU A 70 9.33 -20.10 -3.53
N THR A 71 10.22 -19.20 -3.12
CA THR A 71 11.66 -19.50 -2.96
C THR A 71 11.90 -20.57 -1.89
N VAL A 72 11.20 -20.47 -0.76
CA VAL A 72 11.29 -21.47 0.33
C VAL A 72 10.88 -22.85 -0.12
N LYS A 73 9.85 -22.95 -0.94
CA LYS A 73 9.37 -24.21 -1.52
C LYS A 73 10.48 -24.91 -2.34
N GLU A 74 11.34 -24.14 -2.99
CA GLU A 74 12.41 -24.68 -3.86
C GLU A 74 13.73 -24.90 -3.11
N PHE A 75 14.07 -24.07 -2.13
CA PHE A 75 15.40 -24.01 -1.51
C PHE A 75 15.44 -24.29 0.01
N GLY A 76 14.30 -24.46 0.67
CA GLY A 76 14.23 -25.16 1.95
C GLY A 76 14.48 -24.38 3.23
N ASP A 77 14.45 -23.03 3.26
CA ASP A 77 14.52 -22.27 4.52
C ASP A 77 13.10 -21.90 5.03
N LEU A 78 12.37 -22.93 5.46
CA LEU A 78 10.98 -22.76 5.90
C LEU A 78 10.89 -21.97 7.22
N ALA A 79 11.81 -22.16 8.16
CA ALA A 79 11.80 -21.51 9.46
C ALA A 79 11.86 -19.98 9.37
N SER A 80 12.82 -19.47 8.59
CA SER A 80 12.95 -18.02 8.37
C SER A 80 11.71 -17.41 7.72
N ALA A 81 11.14 -18.09 6.72
CA ALA A 81 9.96 -17.61 6.04
C ALA A 81 8.71 -17.60 6.94
N MET A 82 8.53 -18.64 7.77
CA MET A 82 7.40 -18.73 8.69
C MET A 82 7.46 -17.69 9.82
N ASN A 83 8.64 -17.21 10.18
CA ASN A 83 8.77 -16.12 11.15
C ASN A 83 8.44 -14.75 10.55
N ASN A 84 8.85 -14.49 9.32
CA ASN A 84 8.80 -13.14 8.72
C ASN A 84 7.49 -12.86 7.98
N ILE A 85 6.98 -13.83 7.23
CA ILE A 85 5.83 -13.62 6.35
C ILE A 85 4.54 -13.30 7.10
N PRO A 86 4.16 -13.99 8.18
CA PRO A 86 2.97 -13.63 8.95
C PRO A 86 3.03 -12.19 9.48
N GLN A 87 4.20 -11.74 9.91
CA GLN A 87 4.39 -10.37 10.39
C GLN A 87 4.19 -9.34 9.26
N VAL A 88 4.75 -9.58 8.07
CA VAL A 88 4.50 -8.73 6.90
C VAL A 88 3.01 -8.65 6.61
N ILE A 89 2.30 -9.79 6.60
CA ILE A 89 0.86 -9.83 6.33
C ILE A 89 0.07 -9.06 7.40
N GLN A 90 0.42 -9.20 8.69
CA GLN A 90 -0.21 -8.45 9.77
C GLN A 90 -0.03 -6.92 9.62
N MET A 91 1.17 -6.48 9.23
CA MET A 91 1.45 -5.06 9.00
C MET A 91 0.67 -4.53 7.78
N ILE A 92 0.60 -5.28 6.68
CA ILE A 92 -0.23 -4.95 5.52
C ILE A 92 -1.70 -4.85 5.93
N ARG A 93 -2.21 -5.83 6.67
CA ARG A 93 -3.58 -5.86 7.17
C ARG A 93 -3.92 -4.60 7.96
N ALA A 94 -3.04 -4.18 8.87
CA ALA A 94 -3.23 -2.97 9.66
C ALA A 94 -3.29 -1.71 8.78
N GLN A 95 -2.45 -1.63 7.74
CA GLN A 95 -2.42 -0.48 6.82
C GLN A 95 -3.69 -0.37 5.97
N ILE A 96 -4.27 -1.50 5.52
CA ILE A 96 -5.42 -1.49 4.62
C ILE A 96 -6.77 -1.64 5.32
N ALA A 97 -6.81 -1.84 6.63
CA ALA A 97 -8.04 -2.10 7.39
C ALA A 97 -9.11 -1.02 7.19
N GLY A 98 -8.72 0.25 7.15
CA GLY A 98 -9.60 1.40 6.90
C GLY A 98 -9.93 1.64 5.42
N ILE A 99 -9.20 1.00 4.49
CA ILE A 99 -9.32 1.22 3.05
C ILE A 99 -10.04 0.06 2.38
N MET A 100 -9.65 -1.16 2.74
CA MET A 100 -10.15 -2.42 2.18
C MET A 100 -10.43 -3.43 3.30
N PRO A 101 -11.46 -3.24 4.11
CA PRO A 101 -11.72 -4.07 5.30
C PRO A 101 -11.91 -5.55 4.97
N GLU A 102 -12.58 -5.88 3.87
CA GLU A 102 -12.77 -7.26 3.43
C GLU A 102 -11.43 -7.95 3.13
N THR A 103 -10.55 -7.29 2.36
CA THR A 103 -9.22 -7.83 2.04
C THR A 103 -8.35 -7.95 3.30
N SER A 104 -8.46 -7.00 4.23
CA SER A 104 -7.81 -7.07 5.53
C SER A 104 -8.26 -8.30 6.33
N TYR A 105 -9.54 -8.63 6.29
CA TYR A 105 -10.10 -9.83 6.95
C TYR A 105 -9.55 -11.11 6.33
N GLU A 106 -9.56 -11.21 5.01
CA GLU A 106 -9.02 -12.36 4.27
C GLU A 106 -7.52 -12.58 4.55
N LEU A 107 -6.75 -11.51 4.72
CA LEU A 107 -5.34 -11.60 5.11
C LEU A 107 -5.16 -12.13 6.54
N ASN A 108 -6.10 -11.85 7.44
CA ASN A 108 -6.09 -12.43 8.77
C ASN A 108 -6.24 -13.96 8.74
N ASP A 109 -7.15 -14.48 7.91
CA ASP A 109 -7.37 -15.92 7.76
C ASP A 109 -6.12 -16.61 7.17
N ILE A 110 -5.41 -15.91 6.27
CA ILE A 110 -4.13 -16.39 5.74
C ILE A 110 -3.07 -16.45 6.83
N CYS A 111 -2.97 -15.46 7.71
CA CYS A 111 -2.06 -15.49 8.85
C CYS A 111 -2.34 -16.72 9.75
N ALA A 112 -3.58 -16.93 10.13
CA ALA A 112 -3.98 -18.08 10.96
C ALA A 112 -3.60 -19.42 10.31
N THR A 113 -3.78 -19.54 8.99
CA THR A 113 -3.38 -20.75 8.26
C THR A 113 -1.86 -20.95 8.26
N LEU A 114 -1.08 -19.89 8.09
CA LEU A 114 0.39 -19.99 8.12
C LEU A 114 0.89 -20.35 9.53
N GLU A 115 0.28 -19.82 10.56
CA GLU A 115 0.57 -20.15 11.95
C GLU A 115 0.27 -21.63 12.25
N GLU A 116 -0.85 -22.16 11.76
CA GLU A 116 -1.19 -23.56 11.89
C GLU A 116 -0.17 -24.48 11.19
N ILE A 117 0.25 -24.13 9.98
CA ILE A 117 1.29 -24.86 9.25
C ILE A 117 2.62 -24.87 10.03
N ALA A 118 3.03 -23.73 10.58
CA ALA A 118 4.24 -23.62 11.37
C ALA A 118 4.21 -24.53 12.60
N LEU A 119 3.08 -24.61 13.30
CA LEU A 119 2.90 -25.50 14.43
C LEU A 119 2.98 -26.99 14.04
N GLN A 120 2.43 -27.36 12.88
CA GLN A 120 2.48 -28.75 12.39
C GLN A 120 3.88 -29.19 11.96
N THR A 121 4.72 -28.28 11.52
CA THR A 121 6.12 -28.59 11.13
C THR A 121 7.07 -28.73 12.31
N GLY A 122 6.58 -28.56 13.55
CA GLY A 122 7.37 -28.69 14.78
C GLY A 122 8.34 -27.52 15.01
N GLU A 123 8.25 -26.47 14.23
CA GLU A 123 8.98 -25.25 14.44
C GLU A 123 8.31 -24.42 15.54
N THR A 124 9.11 -23.96 16.50
CA THR A 124 8.61 -23.14 17.60
C THR A 124 8.24 -21.75 17.05
N TYR A 125 7.04 -21.67 16.45
CA TYR A 125 6.45 -20.37 16.10
C TYR A 125 6.00 -19.71 17.41
N ILE A 126 6.75 -18.71 17.84
CA ILE A 126 6.30 -17.86 18.94
C ILE A 126 5.26 -16.90 18.35
N ALA A 127 3.99 -17.33 18.34
CA ALA A 127 2.84 -16.50 18.03
C ALA A 127 2.74 -15.40 19.08
N THR A 128 3.50 -14.34 18.91
CA THR A 128 3.44 -13.18 19.80
C THR A 128 2.97 -11.99 18.98
N SER A 129 1.69 -11.70 19.08
CA SER A 129 1.11 -10.39 18.76
C SER A 129 1.78 -9.24 19.53
N LEU A 130 2.80 -9.53 20.34
CA LEU A 130 3.54 -8.63 21.20
C LEU A 130 5.05 -8.55 20.87
N GLN A 131 5.57 -9.34 19.91
CA GLN A 131 6.97 -9.18 19.51
C GLN A 131 7.11 -8.03 18.50
N PRO A 132 8.18 -7.21 18.63
CA PRO A 132 8.50 -6.24 17.60
C PRO A 132 8.70 -6.97 16.27
N SER A 133 8.14 -6.40 15.20
CA SER A 133 8.29 -6.94 13.84
C SER A 133 9.77 -7.19 13.54
N THR A 134 10.07 -8.34 12.93
CA THR A 134 11.46 -8.66 12.56
C THR A 134 12.03 -7.57 11.66
N GLU A 135 13.34 -7.38 11.74
CA GLU A 135 14.07 -6.42 10.89
C GLU A 135 13.79 -6.68 9.39
N GLU A 136 13.69 -7.95 9.00
CA GLU A 136 13.36 -8.33 7.62
C GLU A 136 11.94 -7.92 7.23
N ALA A 137 10.94 -8.11 8.09
CA ALA A 137 9.57 -7.69 7.82
C ALA A 137 9.46 -6.17 7.68
N GLN A 138 10.15 -5.42 8.53
CA GLN A 138 10.23 -3.96 8.42
C GLN A 138 10.92 -3.50 7.14
N THR A 139 11.99 -4.19 6.73
CA THR A 139 12.72 -3.90 5.50
C THR A 139 11.84 -4.11 4.27
N ILE A 140 11.07 -5.20 4.21
CA ILE A 140 10.13 -5.47 3.12
C ILE A 140 9.13 -4.32 2.96
N LEU A 141 8.55 -3.85 4.05
CA LEU A 141 7.58 -2.75 4.00
C LEU A 141 8.22 -1.41 3.67
N LYS A 142 9.40 -1.15 4.19
CA LYS A 142 10.16 0.07 3.89
C LYS A 142 10.50 0.16 2.40
N GLU A 143 11.03 -0.90 1.83
CA GLU A 143 11.32 -0.97 0.39
C GLU A 143 10.04 -0.80 -0.45
N ALA A 144 8.96 -1.48 -0.09
CA ALA A 144 7.67 -1.36 -0.77
C ALA A 144 7.12 0.08 -0.71
N ASN A 145 7.27 0.77 0.43
CA ASN A 145 6.86 2.17 0.57
C ASN A 145 7.70 3.12 -0.29
N ILE A 146 9.00 2.91 -0.40
CA ILE A 146 9.90 3.73 -1.24
C ILE A 146 9.50 3.59 -2.71
N ILE A 147 9.31 2.37 -3.19
CA ILE A 147 8.89 2.11 -4.56
C ILE A 147 7.51 2.70 -4.83
N ALA A 148 6.54 2.50 -3.91
CA ALA A 148 5.20 3.05 -4.06
C ALA A 148 5.19 4.58 -4.11
N GLU A 149 6.04 5.24 -3.33
CA GLU A 149 6.17 6.69 -3.37
C GLU A 149 6.70 7.19 -4.71
N GLN A 150 7.72 6.53 -5.24
CA GLN A 150 8.28 6.85 -6.55
C GLN A 150 7.26 6.63 -7.68
N GLU A 151 6.60 5.47 -7.70
CA GLU A 151 5.56 5.16 -8.69
C GLU A 151 4.39 6.15 -8.67
N VAL A 152 3.96 6.59 -7.46
CA VAL A 152 2.92 7.60 -7.35
C VAL A 152 3.39 8.94 -7.90
N LYS A 153 4.60 9.37 -7.61
CA LYS A 153 5.17 10.61 -8.18
C LYS A 153 5.27 10.56 -9.71
N GLU A 154 5.63 9.42 -10.28
CA GLU A 154 5.80 9.26 -11.72
C GLU A 154 4.46 9.13 -12.48
N ARG A 155 3.48 8.47 -11.87
CA ARG A 155 2.21 8.12 -12.55
C ARG A 155 1.06 9.06 -12.30
N PHE A 156 1.17 9.94 -11.32
CA PHE A 156 0.14 10.95 -11.04
C PHE A 156 0.65 12.33 -11.50
N PRO A 157 -0.14 13.07 -12.30
CA PRO A 157 0.27 14.39 -12.80
C PRO A 157 0.37 15.40 -11.65
N GLU A 158 1.20 16.43 -11.80
CA GLU A 158 1.30 17.50 -10.80
C GLU A 158 -0.03 18.24 -10.64
N LEU A 159 -0.32 18.67 -9.40
CA LEU A 159 -1.55 19.39 -9.09
C LEU A 159 -1.42 20.85 -9.55
N PRO A 160 -2.36 21.37 -10.35
CA PRO A 160 -2.27 22.72 -10.90
C PRO A 160 -2.37 23.84 -9.85
N VAL A 161 -2.64 23.50 -8.59
CA VAL A 161 -2.76 24.46 -7.47
C VAL A 161 -1.43 24.65 -6.74
N GLN A 162 -0.51 23.70 -6.79
CA GLN A 162 0.81 23.82 -6.14
C GLN A 162 1.72 24.85 -6.83
N SER A 163 1.51 25.14 -8.11
CA SER A 163 2.25 26.18 -8.84
C SER A 163 1.92 27.61 -8.40
N LEU A 164 0.83 27.84 -7.69
CA LEU A 164 0.42 29.18 -7.24
C LEU A 164 0.99 29.57 -5.88
N GLU A 165 1.19 28.61 -4.98
CA GLU A 165 1.84 28.88 -3.70
C GLU A 165 3.32 29.26 -3.92
N ALA A 166 3.97 28.60 -4.89
CA ALA A 166 5.35 28.91 -5.27
C ALA A 166 5.50 30.30 -5.96
N GLU A 167 4.47 30.77 -6.70
CA GLU A 167 4.50 32.11 -7.32
C GLU A 167 4.16 33.23 -6.33
N GLN A 168 3.37 32.95 -5.28
CA GLN A 168 3.04 33.93 -4.24
C GLN A 168 4.17 34.13 -3.22
N GLU A 169 4.99 33.11 -2.92
CA GLU A 169 6.17 33.24 -2.08
C GLU A 169 7.33 33.99 -2.76
N ASN A 170 7.33 34.07 -4.10
CA ASN A 170 8.41 34.69 -4.85
C ASN A 170 8.12 36.18 -5.24
N THR A 171 6.96 36.72 -4.81
CA THR A 171 6.53 38.10 -5.06
C THR A 171 6.37 38.95 -3.79
N GLY A 172 6.90 38.47 -2.66
CA GLY A 172 6.93 39.19 -1.37
C GLY A 172 8.28 39.78 -1.03
#